data_b15681674dc15920e1e2ca556b366e12
#
_entry.id   b15681674dc15920e1e2ca556b366e12
#
_cell.length_a   1.000
_cell.length_b   1.000
_cell.length_c   1.000
_cell.angle_alpha   90.00
_cell.angle_beta   90.00
_cell.angle_gamma   90.00
#
_symmetry.space_group_name_H-M   'P 1'
#
loop_
_entity.id
_entity.type
_entity.pdbx_description
1 polymer ?
#
loop_
_entity_poly.entity_id
_entity_poly.type
_entity_poly.pdbx_seq_one_letter_code
_entity_poly.pdbx_strand_id
1 'polypeptide(L)'
;RKGISDTAIIVSTGPSLTKQLPLLKKYASKATIFCADSSYPILAKHNIKPDYVLSLERIPLTSEFFNNDFGEFDKDIVFVLKSYVHPHTTKYLQKNNRNFMLVSTYASFINYLKLDDFGYFNMGFSVANMNFLLAIHLKHKNIVLIGQDLAYAKDGLSHTKDYSNLDKHEGHFQRDKNKYTTQAYGDNGKVESSFVWTLFRHNFEQDVANAKKNYYITTYNCTEGGARIEG
;
A
#
# COMPACT_ATOMS: atom_id res chain seq x y z
N ARG A 1 -8.11 4.89 -15.57
CA ARG A 1 -8.85 6.14 -15.25
C ARG A 1 -7.91 7.36 -15.22
N LYS A 2 -7.19 7.63 -16.31
CA LYS A 2 -6.45 8.87 -16.45
C LYS A 2 -7.39 10.07 -16.22
N GLY A 3 -7.06 10.96 -15.29
CA GLY A 3 -7.67 12.28 -15.20
C GLY A 3 -8.91 12.42 -14.29
N ILE A 4 -9.21 11.46 -13.43
CA ILE A 4 -10.33 11.61 -12.48
C ILE A 4 -9.98 12.61 -11.38
N SER A 5 -8.74 12.65 -10.92
CA SER A 5 -8.28 13.58 -9.90
C SER A 5 -6.77 13.78 -9.97
N ASP A 6 -6.31 14.99 -9.67
CA ASP A 6 -4.88 15.29 -9.45
C ASP A 6 -4.37 14.71 -8.11
N THR A 7 -5.27 14.19 -7.29
CA THR A 7 -4.96 13.65 -5.96
C THR A 7 -5.10 12.13 -5.93
N ALA A 8 -4.07 11.46 -5.46
CA ALA A 8 -4.07 10.04 -5.10
C ALA A 8 -4.13 9.88 -3.59
N ILE A 9 -4.91 8.91 -3.10
CA ILE A 9 -4.89 8.48 -1.70
C ILE A 9 -4.34 7.06 -1.67
N ILE A 10 -3.25 6.84 -0.92
CA ILE A 10 -2.64 5.53 -0.72
C ILE A 10 -3.07 4.99 0.63
N VAL A 11 -3.72 3.84 0.62
CA VAL A 11 -4.29 3.19 1.80
C VAL A 11 -3.46 1.98 2.19
N SER A 12 -2.85 2.03 3.36
CA SER A 12 -2.12 0.94 4.00
C SER A 12 -2.87 0.44 5.24
N THR A 13 -2.38 -0.64 5.87
CA THR A 13 -3.09 -1.35 6.96
C THR A 13 -2.54 -1.07 8.35
N GLY A 14 -1.81 0.03 8.53
CA GLY A 14 -1.31 0.40 9.84
C GLY A 14 -2.43 0.61 10.88
N PRO A 15 -2.11 0.62 12.17
CA PRO A 15 -3.08 0.71 13.25
C PRO A 15 -3.99 1.95 13.18
N SER A 16 -3.52 3.05 12.60
CA SER A 16 -4.27 4.29 12.47
C SER A 16 -5.42 4.22 11.46
N LEU A 17 -5.42 3.26 10.53
CA LEU A 17 -6.40 3.20 9.44
C LEU A 17 -7.85 3.22 9.95
N THR A 18 -8.17 2.48 11.01
CA THR A 18 -9.55 2.35 11.51
C THR A 18 -10.20 3.72 11.75
N LYS A 19 -9.46 4.65 12.37
CA LYS A 19 -10.00 5.98 12.67
C LYS A 19 -10.16 6.87 11.43
N GLN A 20 -9.47 6.55 10.34
CA GLN A 20 -9.48 7.34 9.11
C GLN A 20 -10.54 6.88 8.09
N LEU A 21 -11.07 5.65 8.23
CA LEU A 21 -12.05 5.09 7.29
C LEU A 21 -13.30 5.98 7.09
N PRO A 22 -13.91 6.61 8.12
CA PRO A 22 -15.04 7.49 7.92
C PRO A 22 -14.72 8.71 7.06
N LEU A 23 -13.54 9.30 7.27
CA LEU A 23 -13.08 10.45 6.49
C LEU A 23 -12.74 10.03 5.06
N LEU A 24 -12.06 8.90 4.88
CA LEU A 24 -11.77 8.33 3.57
C LEU A 24 -13.07 8.10 2.79
N LYS A 25 -14.08 7.50 3.41
CA LYS A 25 -15.38 7.27 2.77
C LYS A 25 -16.02 8.57 2.28
N LYS A 26 -15.95 9.64 3.08
CA LYS A 26 -16.48 10.96 2.72
C LYS A 26 -15.79 11.56 1.49
N TYR A 27 -14.50 11.33 1.33
CA TYR A 27 -13.69 11.94 0.26
C TYR A 27 -13.33 10.98 -0.89
N ALA A 28 -13.73 9.71 -0.83
CA ALA A 28 -13.37 8.69 -1.81
C ALA A 28 -13.68 9.08 -3.27
N SER A 29 -14.78 9.80 -3.51
CA SER A 29 -15.16 10.23 -4.86
C SER A 29 -14.33 11.39 -5.42
N LYS A 30 -13.50 12.03 -4.59
CA LYS A 30 -12.72 13.22 -4.98
C LYS A 30 -11.26 12.90 -5.30
N ALA A 31 -10.82 11.66 -5.14
CA ALA A 31 -9.45 11.24 -5.35
C ALA A 31 -9.40 9.87 -6.04
N THR A 32 -8.26 9.54 -6.62
CA THR A 32 -7.97 8.17 -7.06
C THR A 32 -7.45 7.38 -5.87
N ILE A 33 -8.07 6.25 -5.55
CA ILE A 33 -7.71 5.43 -4.39
C ILE A 33 -6.84 4.26 -4.82
N PHE A 34 -5.66 4.21 -4.26
CA PHE A 34 -4.72 3.09 -4.35
C PHE A 34 -4.68 2.37 -3.02
N CYS A 35 -4.68 1.07 -3.00
CA CYS A 35 -4.54 0.33 -1.75
C CYS A 35 -3.61 -0.87 -1.85
N ALA A 36 -3.04 -1.25 -0.71
CA ALA A 36 -2.34 -2.51 -0.58
C ALA A 36 -3.32 -3.69 -0.65
N ASP A 37 -2.82 -4.86 -1.04
CA ASP A 37 -3.56 -6.13 -1.03
C ASP A 37 -4.29 -6.38 0.28
N SER A 38 -3.63 -6.17 1.41
CA SER A 38 -4.19 -6.33 2.74
C SER A 38 -5.27 -5.29 3.10
N SER A 39 -5.24 -4.10 2.49
CA SER A 39 -6.25 -3.06 2.70
C SER A 39 -7.53 -3.31 1.90
N TYR A 40 -7.44 -4.05 0.80
CA TYR A 40 -8.57 -4.26 -0.11
C TYR A 40 -9.79 -4.91 0.57
N PRO A 41 -9.69 -6.02 1.34
CA PRO A 41 -10.85 -6.58 2.05
C PRO A 41 -11.42 -5.62 3.10
N ILE A 42 -10.58 -4.80 3.74
CA ILE A 42 -11.02 -3.79 4.72
C ILE A 42 -11.86 -2.72 4.03
N LEU A 43 -11.37 -2.20 2.90
CA LEU A 43 -12.09 -1.19 2.13
C LEU A 43 -13.43 -1.73 1.60
N ALA A 44 -13.47 -2.99 1.16
CA ALA A 44 -14.71 -3.64 0.73
C ALA A 44 -15.72 -3.72 1.87
N LYS A 45 -15.30 -4.16 3.07
CA LYS A 45 -16.14 -4.20 4.28
C LYS A 45 -16.77 -2.84 4.61
N HIS A 46 -16.06 -1.75 4.36
CA HIS A 46 -16.53 -0.39 4.62
C HIS A 46 -17.22 0.28 3.42
N ASN A 47 -17.40 -0.45 2.32
CA ASN A 47 -17.95 0.06 1.05
C ASN A 47 -17.21 1.31 0.55
N ILE A 48 -15.87 1.22 0.54
CA ILE A 48 -14.94 2.22 -0.01
C ILE A 48 -14.24 1.57 -1.20
N LYS A 49 -14.66 1.89 -2.41
CA LYS A 49 -14.15 1.25 -3.62
C LYS A 49 -12.80 1.84 -4.03
N PRO A 50 -11.70 1.05 -4.03
CA PRO A 50 -10.43 1.49 -4.58
C PRO A 50 -10.48 1.49 -6.12
N ASP A 51 -9.66 2.32 -6.75
CA ASP A 51 -9.43 2.28 -8.19
C ASP A 51 -8.34 1.27 -8.54
N TYR A 52 -7.32 1.16 -7.69
CA TYR A 52 -6.18 0.26 -7.87
C TYR A 52 -5.88 -0.53 -6.60
N VAL A 53 -5.64 -1.82 -6.78
CA VAL A 53 -5.18 -2.73 -5.71
C VAL A 53 -3.86 -3.33 -6.13
N LEU A 54 -2.80 -3.13 -5.34
CA LEU A 54 -1.47 -3.59 -5.69
C LEU A 54 -1.00 -4.74 -4.78
N SER A 55 -0.26 -5.68 -5.36
CA SER A 55 0.38 -6.77 -4.61
C SER A 55 1.73 -7.17 -5.19
N LEU A 56 2.66 -7.51 -4.31
CA LEU A 56 4.00 -7.96 -4.67
C LEU A 56 4.45 -9.23 -3.93
N GLU A 57 3.61 -9.78 -3.05
CA GLU A 57 4.01 -10.84 -2.15
C GLU A 57 3.96 -12.24 -2.77
N ARG A 58 4.98 -13.04 -2.48
CA ARG A 58 5.12 -14.40 -3.01
C ARG A 58 4.60 -15.50 -2.08
N ILE A 59 4.19 -15.15 -0.88
CA ILE A 59 3.76 -16.13 0.12
C ILE A 59 2.27 -16.47 -0.03
N PRO A 60 1.87 -17.73 0.24
CA PRO A 60 0.47 -18.15 0.14
C PRO A 60 -0.47 -17.31 0.99
N LEU A 61 -0.04 -16.92 2.18
CA LEU A 61 -0.85 -16.19 3.15
C LEU A 61 -1.39 -14.87 2.59
N THR A 62 -0.59 -14.13 1.83
CA THR A 62 -1.03 -12.86 1.24
C THR A 62 -1.97 -13.06 0.06
N SER A 63 -1.94 -14.23 -0.61
CA SER A 63 -2.92 -14.52 -1.66
C SER A 63 -4.34 -14.64 -1.11
N GLU A 64 -4.52 -14.96 0.18
CA GLU A 64 -5.84 -15.07 0.82
C GLU A 64 -6.60 -13.74 0.89
N PHE A 65 -5.92 -12.59 0.77
CA PHE A 65 -6.61 -11.29 0.62
C PHE A 65 -7.48 -11.21 -0.64
N PHE A 66 -7.24 -12.07 -1.61
CA PHE A 66 -7.99 -12.15 -2.88
C PHE A 66 -8.97 -13.33 -2.92
N ASN A 67 -8.94 -14.22 -1.92
CA ASN A 67 -9.84 -15.36 -1.80
C ASN A 67 -11.23 -14.94 -1.30
N ASN A 68 -11.89 -14.09 -2.04
CA ASN A 68 -13.19 -13.52 -1.76
C ASN A 68 -13.89 -13.18 -3.07
N ASP A 69 -15.17 -12.87 -2.99
CA ASP A 69 -15.98 -12.37 -4.10
C ASP A 69 -16.87 -11.24 -3.60
N PHE A 70 -16.57 -10.02 -4.02
CA PHE A 70 -17.37 -8.85 -3.65
C PHE A 70 -18.32 -8.41 -4.79
N GLY A 71 -18.48 -9.22 -5.84
CA GLY A 71 -19.43 -9.00 -6.93
C GLY A 71 -19.25 -7.65 -7.61
N GLU A 72 -20.33 -6.87 -7.71
CA GLU A 72 -20.31 -5.55 -8.36
C GLU A 72 -19.32 -4.54 -7.74
N PHE A 73 -18.92 -4.75 -6.49
CA PHE A 73 -17.90 -3.91 -5.87
C PHE A 73 -16.56 -4.01 -6.63
N ASP A 74 -16.21 -5.19 -7.13
CA ASP A 74 -14.94 -5.45 -7.80
C ASP A 74 -14.89 -4.90 -9.23
N LYS A 75 -16.04 -4.57 -9.80
CA LYS A 75 -16.13 -4.02 -11.15
C LYS A 75 -15.34 -2.73 -11.29
N ASP A 76 -14.56 -2.62 -12.35
CA ASP A 76 -13.68 -1.50 -12.68
C ASP A 76 -12.46 -1.32 -11.74
N ILE A 77 -12.27 -2.13 -10.71
CA ILE A 77 -11.01 -2.16 -9.95
C ILE A 77 -9.92 -2.77 -10.85
N VAL A 78 -8.76 -2.14 -10.87
CA VAL A 78 -7.58 -2.67 -11.56
C VAL A 78 -6.61 -3.25 -10.53
N PHE A 79 -6.40 -4.56 -10.58
CA PHE A 79 -5.42 -5.24 -9.75
C PHE A 79 -4.07 -5.24 -10.47
N VAL A 80 -3.07 -4.61 -9.86
CA VAL A 80 -1.70 -4.50 -10.42
C VAL A 80 -0.77 -5.38 -9.61
N LEU A 81 -0.32 -6.46 -10.20
CA LEU A 81 0.43 -7.51 -9.52
C LEU A 81 1.85 -7.58 -10.06
N LYS A 82 2.81 -7.83 -9.20
CA LYS A 82 4.15 -8.21 -9.67
C LYS A 82 4.11 -9.60 -10.30
N SER A 83 4.88 -9.78 -11.36
CA SER A 83 4.93 -11.02 -12.14
C SER A 83 5.29 -12.27 -11.33
N TYR A 84 5.80 -12.11 -10.11
CA TYR A 84 6.18 -13.19 -9.20
C TYR A 84 5.27 -13.36 -7.97
N VAL A 85 4.10 -12.73 -7.93
CA VAL A 85 3.12 -12.99 -6.84
C VAL A 85 2.77 -14.47 -6.75
N HIS A 86 2.28 -14.89 -5.59
CA HIS A 86 1.89 -16.30 -5.42
C HIS A 86 0.80 -16.69 -6.45
N PRO A 87 0.89 -17.88 -7.10
CA PRO A 87 -0.05 -18.31 -8.13
C PRO A 87 -1.52 -18.33 -7.71
N HIS A 88 -1.82 -18.52 -6.43
CA HIS A 88 -3.18 -18.44 -5.93
C HIS A 88 -3.78 -17.04 -6.11
N THR A 89 -2.98 -15.96 -6.02
CA THR A 89 -3.46 -14.60 -6.25
C THR A 89 -4.12 -14.46 -7.62
N THR A 90 -3.43 -14.87 -8.68
CA THR A 90 -3.99 -14.82 -10.03
C THR A 90 -5.17 -15.76 -10.22
N LYS A 91 -5.14 -16.97 -9.63
CA LYS A 91 -6.25 -17.93 -9.67
C LYS A 91 -7.53 -17.36 -9.02
N TYR A 92 -7.43 -16.71 -7.86
CA TYR A 92 -8.58 -16.10 -7.19
C TYR A 92 -9.15 -14.94 -8.00
N LEU A 93 -8.29 -14.10 -8.58
CA LEU A 93 -8.74 -13.00 -9.44
C LEU A 93 -9.44 -13.51 -10.72
N GLN A 94 -8.87 -14.52 -11.38
CA GLN A 94 -9.47 -15.14 -12.56
C GLN A 94 -10.81 -15.80 -12.26
N LYS A 95 -10.91 -16.52 -11.14
CA LYS A 95 -12.16 -17.20 -10.71
C LYS A 95 -13.34 -16.24 -10.65
N ASN A 96 -13.10 -14.99 -10.26
CA ASN A 96 -14.14 -13.98 -10.05
C ASN A 96 -14.15 -12.90 -11.16
N ASN A 97 -13.56 -13.20 -12.31
CA ASN A 97 -13.49 -12.32 -13.49
C ASN A 97 -12.98 -10.89 -13.18
N ARG A 98 -12.02 -10.77 -12.25
CA ARG A 98 -11.43 -9.48 -11.88
C ARG A 98 -10.37 -9.05 -12.89
N ASN A 99 -10.35 -7.77 -13.21
CA ASN A 99 -9.37 -7.20 -14.13
C ASN A 99 -8.00 -7.05 -13.47
N PHE A 100 -7.00 -7.81 -13.89
CA PHE A 100 -5.65 -7.67 -13.37
C PHE A 100 -4.60 -7.57 -14.48
N MET A 101 -3.47 -6.97 -14.13
CA MET A 101 -2.29 -6.93 -14.97
C MET A 101 -1.07 -7.39 -14.19
N LEU A 102 -0.16 -8.06 -14.89
CA LEU A 102 1.16 -8.42 -14.36
C LEU A 102 2.18 -7.38 -14.78
N VAL A 103 2.97 -6.89 -13.85
CA VAL A 103 4.06 -5.97 -14.13
C VAL A 103 5.39 -6.55 -13.68
N SER A 104 6.41 -6.41 -14.50
CA SER A 104 7.74 -6.89 -14.19
C SER A 104 8.61 -5.83 -13.51
N THR A 105 9.67 -6.25 -12.85
CA THR A 105 10.75 -5.35 -12.44
C THR A 105 11.73 -5.21 -13.60
N TYR A 106 12.23 -3.99 -13.82
CA TYR A 106 13.29 -3.82 -14.80
C TYR A 106 14.51 -4.64 -14.40
N ALA A 107 14.94 -5.52 -15.30
CA ALA A 107 16.16 -6.29 -15.17
C ALA A 107 16.71 -6.58 -16.56
N SER A 108 18.02 -6.54 -16.71
CA SER A 108 18.67 -6.68 -18.03
C SER A 108 18.27 -7.96 -18.77
N PHE A 109 18.07 -9.08 -18.05
CA PHE A 109 17.66 -10.35 -18.65
C PHE A 109 16.22 -10.32 -19.20
N ILE A 110 15.33 -9.48 -18.63
CA ILE A 110 13.94 -9.34 -19.09
C ILE A 110 13.91 -8.68 -20.49
N ASN A 111 14.75 -7.67 -20.70
CA ASN A 111 14.93 -7.08 -22.03
C ASN A 111 15.40 -8.11 -23.06
N TYR A 112 16.30 -9.01 -22.64
CA TYR A 112 16.75 -10.11 -23.49
C TYR A 112 15.62 -11.08 -23.85
N LEU A 113 14.68 -11.32 -22.93
CA LEU A 113 13.50 -12.16 -23.15
C LEU A 113 12.40 -11.48 -23.97
N LYS A 114 12.54 -10.21 -24.29
CA LYS A 114 11.55 -9.40 -25.05
C LYS A 114 10.12 -9.49 -24.47
N LEU A 115 10.00 -9.38 -23.16
CA LEU A 115 8.71 -9.41 -22.45
C LEU A 115 8.06 -8.02 -22.40
N ASP A 116 8.05 -7.34 -23.54
CA ASP A 116 7.62 -5.93 -23.63
C ASP A 116 6.13 -5.74 -23.36
N ASP A 117 5.31 -6.78 -23.58
CA ASP A 117 3.86 -6.75 -23.34
C ASP A 117 3.48 -6.64 -21.86
N PHE A 118 4.40 -6.98 -20.93
CA PHE A 118 4.14 -6.96 -19.49
C PHE A 118 4.35 -5.61 -18.83
N GLY A 119 4.98 -4.65 -19.51
CA GLY A 119 5.40 -3.41 -18.90
C GLY A 119 6.42 -3.58 -17.77
N TYR A 120 7.08 -2.49 -17.45
CA TYR A 120 8.12 -2.46 -16.41
C TYR A 120 7.81 -1.38 -15.40
N PHE A 121 8.00 -1.71 -14.13
CA PHE A 121 7.68 -0.79 -13.07
C PHE A 121 8.59 -1.03 -11.86
N ASN A 122 9.35 -0.03 -11.45
CA ASN A 122 10.12 -0.09 -10.22
C ASN A 122 9.15 0.06 -9.04
N MET A 123 9.35 -0.71 -7.96
CA MET A 123 8.33 -0.85 -6.92
C MET A 123 8.79 -0.55 -5.51
N GLY A 124 10.03 -0.14 -5.32
CA GLY A 124 10.56 0.07 -3.97
C GLY A 124 10.56 -1.23 -3.14
N PHE A 125 10.51 -1.10 -1.81
CA PHE A 125 10.65 -2.22 -0.86
C PHE A 125 9.33 -2.73 -0.29
N SER A 126 8.21 -2.03 -0.50
CA SER A 126 6.91 -2.42 0.04
C SER A 126 5.78 -2.20 -0.95
N VAL A 127 4.61 -2.79 -0.67
CA VAL A 127 3.39 -2.54 -1.46
C VAL A 127 3.01 -1.05 -1.44
N ALA A 128 3.26 -0.35 -0.33
CA ALA A 128 3.02 1.08 -0.25
C ALA A 128 3.92 1.89 -1.19
N ASN A 129 5.22 1.54 -1.29
CA ASN A 129 6.11 2.13 -2.29
C ASN A 129 5.59 1.88 -3.72
N MET A 130 5.15 0.65 -3.99
CA MET A 130 4.58 0.29 -5.28
C MET A 130 3.36 1.15 -5.63
N ASN A 131 2.45 1.37 -4.68
CA ASN A 131 1.30 2.27 -4.86
C ASN A 131 1.73 3.71 -5.14
N PHE A 132 2.71 4.22 -4.36
CA PHE A 132 3.25 5.56 -4.51
C PHE A 132 3.85 5.80 -5.89
N LEU A 133 4.69 4.88 -6.35
CA LEU A 133 5.33 4.96 -7.65
C LEU A 133 4.31 4.84 -8.80
N LEU A 134 3.27 4.01 -8.66
CA LEU A 134 2.19 3.96 -9.65
C LEU A 134 1.41 5.28 -9.71
N ALA A 135 1.12 5.90 -8.57
CA ALA A 135 0.47 7.20 -8.54
C ALA A 135 1.29 8.28 -9.27
N ILE A 136 2.62 8.28 -9.10
CA ILE A 136 3.54 9.15 -9.87
C ILE A 136 3.45 8.85 -11.37
N HIS A 137 3.50 7.58 -11.75
CA HIS A 137 3.43 7.16 -13.15
C HIS A 137 2.12 7.59 -13.83
N LEU A 138 1.02 7.58 -13.08
CA LEU A 138 -0.29 8.04 -13.52
C LEU A 138 -0.46 9.56 -13.43
N LYS A 139 0.63 10.30 -13.10
CA LYS A 139 0.71 11.77 -13.13
C LYS A 139 -0.16 12.48 -12.08
N HIS A 140 -0.38 11.85 -10.92
CA HIS A 140 -0.97 12.55 -9.79
C HIS A 140 0.00 13.59 -9.24
N LYS A 141 -0.51 14.76 -8.85
CA LYS A 141 0.29 15.88 -8.32
C LYS A 141 0.32 15.88 -6.79
N ASN A 142 -0.74 15.40 -6.18
CA ASN A 142 -0.88 15.30 -4.73
C ASN A 142 -1.03 13.84 -4.34
N ILE A 143 -0.21 13.37 -3.41
CA ILE A 143 -0.28 12.01 -2.89
C ILE A 143 -0.50 12.07 -1.38
N VAL A 144 -1.60 11.49 -0.93
CA VAL A 144 -2.01 11.44 0.49
C VAL A 144 -1.78 10.03 1.02
N LEU A 145 -1.09 9.91 2.14
CA LEU A 145 -0.84 8.63 2.82
C LEU A 145 -1.77 8.48 4.01
N ILE A 146 -2.46 7.36 4.12
CA ILE A 146 -3.26 6.97 5.29
C ILE A 146 -2.98 5.53 5.68
N GLY A 147 -3.01 5.25 6.98
CA GLY A 147 -2.68 3.92 7.51
C GLY A 147 -1.21 3.51 7.27
N GLN A 148 -0.33 4.45 6.98
CA GLN A 148 1.10 4.20 6.72
C GLN A 148 1.92 4.40 8.00
N ASP A 149 1.56 3.71 9.07
CA ASP A 149 2.12 3.91 10.41
C ASP A 149 3.60 3.54 10.51
N LEU A 150 4.04 2.44 9.91
CA LEU A 150 5.41 1.91 10.00
C LEU A 150 5.93 1.86 11.44
N ALA A 151 5.02 1.65 12.38
CA ALA A 151 5.25 1.58 13.81
C ALA A 151 4.12 0.80 14.48
N TYR A 152 4.39 0.34 15.69
CA TYR A 152 3.39 -0.29 16.54
C TYR A 152 2.45 0.77 17.15
N ALA A 153 1.20 0.40 17.36
CA ALA A 153 0.29 1.16 18.19
C ALA A 153 0.71 1.10 19.68
N LYS A 154 0.13 1.94 20.52
CA LYS A 154 0.42 1.96 21.97
C LYS A 154 0.10 0.63 22.66
N ASP A 155 -0.88 -0.10 22.18
CA ASP A 155 -1.27 -1.44 22.65
C ASP A 155 -0.42 -2.57 22.04
N GLY A 156 0.57 -2.25 21.20
CA GLY A 156 1.48 -3.19 20.57
C GLY A 156 0.98 -3.78 19.25
N LEU A 157 -0.19 -3.39 18.77
CA LEU A 157 -0.70 -3.85 17.48
C LEU A 157 0.17 -3.37 16.31
N SER A 158 0.45 -4.27 15.40
CA SER A 158 1.22 -4.00 14.17
C SER A 158 0.36 -3.49 13.01
N HIS A 159 -0.92 -3.83 13.00
CA HIS A 159 -1.89 -3.50 11.96
C HIS A 159 -3.21 -3.07 12.58
N THR A 160 -4.10 -2.54 11.76
CA THR A 160 -5.48 -2.24 12.15
C THR A 160 -6.23 -3.51 12.59
N LYS A 161 -7.18 -3.37 13.51
CA LYS A 161 -7.98 -4.50 14.04
C LYS A 161 -8.79 -5.24 12.98
N ASP A 162 -9.09 -4.61 11.88
CA ASP A 162 -9.79 -5.23 10.74
C ASP A 162 -8.88 -6.04 9.81
N TYR A 163 -7.57 -6.13 10.12
CA TYR A 163 -6.63 -6.91 9.32
C TYR A 163 -6.86 -8.41 9.51
N SER A 164 -7.21 -9.11 8.43
CA SER A 164 -7.67 -10.51 8.47
C SER A 164 -6.62 -11.54 8.90
N ASN A 165 -5.34 -11.20 8.80
CA ASN A 165 -4.23 -12.07 9.19
C ASN A 165 -3.50 -11.57 10.44
N LEU A 166 -4.18 -10.81 11.31
CA LEU A 166 -3.57 -10.20 12.48
C LEU A 166 -2.88 -11.23 13.39
N ASP A 167 -3.54 -12.38 13.60
CA ASP A 167 -3.04 -13.51 14.38
C ASP A 167 -1.82 -14.22 13.76
N LYS A 168 -1.63 -14.13 12.46
CA LYS A 168 -0.54 -14.77 11.71
C LYS A 168 0.60 -13.83 11.36
N HIS A 169 0.30 -12.55 11.23
CA HIS A 169 1.24 -11.48 10.92
C HIS A 169 1.41 -10.52 12.11
N GLU A 170 1.21 -10.99 13.32
CA GLU A 170 1.57 -10.21 14.49
C GLU A 170 3.02 -9.77 14.40
N GLY A 171 3.20 -8.47 14.51
CA GLY A 171 4.54 -7.94 14.70
C GLY A 171 5.11 -8.48 16.01
N HIS A 172 6.39 -8.58 16.09
CA HIS A 172 7.06 -9.06 17.29
C HIS A 172 7.35 -7.88 18.26
N PHE A 173 6.29 -7.22 18.73
CA PHE A 173 6.40 -6.02 19.57
C PHE A 173 7.35 -6.20 20.75
N GLN A 174 7.23 -7.29 21.50
CA GLN A 174 8.09 -7.55 22.64
C GLN A 174 9.56 -7.75 22.25
N ARG A 175 9.82 -8.34 21.09
CA ARG A 175 11.17 -8.49 20.53
C ARG A 175 11.76 -7.14 20.12
N ASP A 176 10.95 -6.27 19.53
CA ASP A 176 11.37 -5.04 18.86
C ASP A 176 11.39 -3.83 19.80
N LYS A 177 10.63 -3.88 20.89
CA LYS A 177 10.48 -2.82 21.88
C LYS A 177 11.85 -2.32 22.36
N ASN A 178 12.01 -1.00 22.42
CA ASN A 178 13.25 -0.27 22.78
C ASN A 178 14.46 -0.50 21.84
N LYS A 179 14.28 -1.21 20.71
CA LYS A 179 15.37 -1.43 19.76
C LYS A 179 15.27 -0.52 18.52
N TYR A 180 14.04 -0.27 18.05
CA TYR A 180 13.78 0.45 16.81
C TYR A 180 12.84 1.63 17.03
N THR A 181 13.11 2.41 18.07
CA THR A 181 12.34 3.61 18.39
C THR A 181 12.60 4.71 17.36
N THR A 182 11.55 5.38 16.89
CA THR A 182 11.64 6.47 15.93
C THR A 182 10.75 7.64 16.31
N GLN A 183 10.93 8.80 15.67
CA GLN A 183 10.10 9.98 15.87
C GLN A 183 8.64 9.67 15.48
N ALA A 184 7.72 10.09 16.34
CA ALA A 184 6.30 9.91 16.10
C ALA A 184 5.75 10.92 15.09
N TYR A 185 4.66 10.57 14.43
CA TYR A 185 3.86 11.49 13.63
C TYR A 185 3.50 12.75 14.43
N GLY A 186 3.60 13.92 13.80
CA GLY A 186 3.26 15.20 14.42
C GLY A 186 4.23 15.64 15.54
N ASP A 187 5.43 15.09 15.59
CA ASP A 187 6.47 15.38 16.60
C ASP A 187 6.05 15.09 18.06
N ASN A 188 5.05 14.23 18.25
CA ASN A 188 4.49 13.86 19.55
C ASN A 188 5.32 12.80 20.30
N GLY A 189 6.65 12.98 20.37
CA GLY A 189 7.55 12.06 21.04
C GLY A 189 8.03 10.92 20.14
N LYS A 190 8.17 9.71 20.68
CA LYS A 190 8.69 8.53 19.99
C LYS A 190 7.69 7.39 19.95
N VAL A 191 7.80 6.54 18.92
CA VAL A 191 7.02 5.32 18.75
C VAL A 191 7.95 4.13 18.52
N GLU A 192 7.47 2.95 18.90
CA GLU A 192 8.16 1.70 18.66
C GLU A 192 7.92 1.23 17.22
N SER A 193 8.98 0.79 16.56
CA SER A 193 8.97 0.29 15.19
C SER A 193 9.64 -1.08 15.12
N SER A 194 9.98 -1.53 13.93
CA SER A 194 10.77 -2.74 13.68
C SER A 194 11.91 -2.43 12.71
N PHE A 195 12.88 -3.34 12.62
CA PHE A 195 13.95 -3.25 11.63
C PHE A 195 13.41 -3.10 10.22
N VAL A 196 12.46 -3.95 9.83
CA VAL A 196 11.87 -3.97 8.49
C VAL A 196 11.14 -2.67 8.19
N TRP A 197 10.32 -2.17 9.12
CA TRP A 197 9.61 -0.90 8.93
C TRP A 197 10.54 0.31 8.90
N THR A 198 11.64 0.26 9.62
CA THR A 198 12.69 1.29 9.53
C THR A 198 13.29 1.33 8.12
N LEU A 199 13.58 0.17 7.52
CA LEU A 199 14.05 0.10 6.14
C LEU A 199 12.98 0.60 5.15
N PHE A 200 11.73 0.19 5.33
CA PHE A 200 10.61 0.65 4.48
C PHE A 200 10.44 2.17 4.57
N ARG A 201 10.52 2.73 5.78
CA ARG A 201 10.40 4.17 6.00
C ARG A 201 11.51 4.94 5.28
N HIS A 202 12.76 4.57 5.48
CA HIS A 202 13.89 5.23 4.80
C HIS A 202 13.77 5.18 3.28
N ASN A 203 13.39 4.02 2.73
CA ASN A 203 13.19 3.90 1.29
C ASN A 203 12.02 4.75 0.80
N PHE A 204 10.93 4.80 1.58
CA PHE A 204 9.78 5.62 1.26
C PHE A 204 10.11 7.12 1.28
N GLU A 205 10.87 7.58 2.26
CA GLU A 205 11.37 8.96 2.36
C GLU A 205 12.23 9.35 1.15
N GLN A 206 13.06 8.43 0.66
CA GLN A 206 13.83 8.64 -0.56
C GLN A 206 12.92 8.79 -1.80
N ASP A 207 11.90 7.96 -1.92
CA ASP A 207 10.92 8.05 -3.00
C ASP A 207 10.14 9.36 -2.95
N VAL A 208 9.74 9.82 -1.75
CA VAL A 208 9.05 11.10 -1.55
C VAL A 208 9.95 12.28 -1.93
N ALA A 209 11.20 12.29 -1.47
CA ALA A 209 12.17 13.34 -1.82
C ALA A 209 12.44 13.38 -3.33
N ASN A 210 12.56 12.21 -3.98
CA ASN A 210 12.73 12.09 -5.42
C ASN A 210 11.50 12.59 -6.19
N ALA A 211 10.29 12.26 -5.72
CA ALA A 211 9.04 12.70 -6.31
C ALA A 211 8.90 14.23 -6.27
N LYS A 212 9.21 14.83 -5.13
CA LYS A 212 9.21 16.29 -4.96
C LYS A 212 10.20 16.98 -5.89
N LYS A 213 11.44 16.47 -5.95
CA LYS A 213 12.53 17.07 -6.73
C LYS A 213 12.32 16.96 -8.24
N ASN A 214 11.94 15.78 -8.73
CA ASN A 214 11.97 15.48 -10.17
C ASN A 214 10.59 15.54 -10.84
N TYR A 215 9.51 15.44 -10.06
CA TYR A 215 8.15 15.39 -10.60
C TYR A 215 7.23 16.48 -10.05
N TYR A 216 7.74 17.33 -9.14
CA TYR A 216 6.98 18.41 -8.50
C TYR A 216 5.70 17.91 -7.80
N ILE A 217 5.79 16.74 -7.17
CA ILE A 217 4.69 16.09 -6.45
C ILE A 217 4.74 16.52 -5.00
N THR A 218 3.58 16.86 -4.44
CA THR A 218 3.42 17.11 -3.00
C THR A 218 2.88 15.85 -2.33
N THR A 219 3.59 15.38 -1.31
CA THR A 219 3.16 14.23 -0.48
C THR A 219 2.66 14.73 0.87
N TYR A 220 1.50 14.22 1.28
CA TYR A 220 0.89 14.54 2.57
C TYR A 220 0.80 13.27 3.41
N ASN A 221 1.53 13.22 4.51
CA ASN A 221 1.35 12.16 5.50
C ASN A 221 0.14 12.51 6.38
N CYS A 222 -1.00 11.88 6.11
CA CYS A 222 -2.24 12.02 6.85
C CYS A 222 -2.56 10.79 7.70
N THR A 223 -1.54 10.04 8.08
CA THR A 223 -1.66 8.81 8.87
C THR A 223 -2.23 9.07 10.27
N GLU A 224 -1.94 10.25 10.85
CA GLU A 224 -2.38 10.65 12.21
C GLU A 224 -1.98 9.66 13.32
N GLY A 225 -0.87 8.98 13.12
CA GLY A 225 -0.28 8.00 14.04
C GLY A 225 0.97 7.39 13.45
N GLY A 226 1.62 6.49 14.19
CA GLY A 226 2.82 5.80 13.77
C GLY A 226 4.06 6.68 13.69
N ALA A 227 4.99 6.29 12.82
CA ALA A 227 6.25 6.99 12.60
C ALA A 227 6.06 8.24 11.75
N ARG A 228 6.88 9.26 12.01
CA ARG A 228 7.04 10.39 11.12
C ARG A 228 7.73 9.92 9.83
N ILE A 229 7.20 10.32 8.69
CA ILE A 229 7.77 10.12 7.35
C ILE A 229 8.24 11.49 6.85
N GLU A 230 9.53 11.61 6.56
CA GLU A 230 10.13 12.84 6.06
C GLU A 230 9.92 13.05 4.55
N GLY A 231 9.89 14.32 4.07
CA GLY A 231 9.81 14.64 2.64
C GLY A 231 9.09 15.92 2.26
#